data_c1afaf9e7ff5781567cfb3917f9d4d95
#
_entry.id   c1afaf9e7ff5781567cfb3917f9d4d95
#
_cell.length_a   1.000
_cell.length_b   1.000
_cell.length_c   1.000
_cell.angle_alpha   90.00
_cell.angle_beta   90.00
_cell.angle_gamma   90.00
#
_symmetry.space_group_name_H-M   'P 1'
#
loop_
_entity.id
_entity.type
_entity.pdbx_description
1 polymer ?
#
loop_
_entity_poly.entity_id
_entity_poly.type
_entity_poly.pdbx_seq_one_letter_code
_entity_poly.pdbx_strand_id
1 'polypeptide(L)'
;MKKLFALILAITMMATLSVTAFAADYDTAGDKGMTVTYSVAPAYTVTIPTDVTIDGNSTTISAEGVVVEKGKYVSVSLAADNDFTVATAEGAELTYTVTANGADVAAGGEILAVNPADGKTGTATVTFGIDETKIQYAGTYTGSAIFTIAVKDVPKTIINFTIGEDTYQAEEGMTWAEWVESAYNNGGFYSASESVYWGEGFWFILCNYGKTPTDDDYYVNTADVIQANTDYVRVELSEG
;
A
#
# COMPACT_ATOMS: atom_id res chain seq x y z
N MET A 1 26.04 26.15 21.94
CA MET A 1 25.92 25.30 20.75
C MET A 1 25.39 23.95 21.24
N LYS A 2 24.08 23.78 21.21
CA LYS A 2 23.40 22.52 21.56
C LYS A 2 23.48 21.59 20.34
N LYS A 3 24.12 20.42 20.52
CA LYS A 3 24.26 19.43 19.46
C LYS A 3 22.91 18.75 19.27
N LEU A 4 22.25 18.98 18.12
CA LEU A 4 21.11 18.18 17.66
C LEU A 4 21.63 16.76 17.37
N PHE A 5 21.23 15.80 18.18
CA PHE A 5 21.39 14.39 17.85
C PHE A 5 20.11 13.92 17.17
N ALA A 6 20.18 13.74 15.86
CA ALA A 6 19.15 13.03 15.14
C ALA A 6 19.37 11.52 15.33
N LEU A 7 18.37 10.79 15.78
CA LEU A 7 18.41 9.33 15.81
C LEU A 7 18.16 8.84 14.40
N ILE A 8 19.23 8.42 13.71
CA ILE A 8 19.12 7.78 12.39
C ILE A 8 18.92 6.29 12.64
N LEU A 9 17.71 5.79 12.48
CA LEU A 9 17.44 4.37 12.46
C LEU A 9 17.59 3.87 11.02
N ALA A 10 18.80 3.43 10.66
CA ALA A 10 19.05 2.77 9.37
C ALA A 10 18.86 1.27 9.55
N ILE A 11 17.79 0.71 9.01
CA ILE A 11 17.60 -0.74 8.88
C ILE A 11 18.21 -1.14 7.54
N THR A 12 19.48 -1.53 7.57
CA THR A 12 20.15 -2.09 6.40
C THR A 12 20.09 -3.61 6.50
N MET A 13 19.19 -4.25 5.77
CA MET A 13 19.24 -5.69 5.56
C MET A 13 20.21 -5.97 4.42
N MET A 14 21.42 -6.45 4.77
CA MET A 14 22.32 -7.00 3.78
C MET A 14 21.91 -8.42 3.44
N ALA A 15 21.30 -8.60 2.26
CA ALA A 15 21.13 -9.93 1.68
C ALA A 15 22.48 -10.35 1.06
N THR A 16 23.07 -11.40 1.58
CA THR A 16 24.24 -12.05 0.95
C THR A 16 23.77 -12.78 -0.30
N LEU A 17 24.14 -12.26 -1.46
CA LEU A 17 23.88 -12.90 -2.74
C LEU A 17 24.91 -14.05 -2.92
N SER A 18 24.44 -15.30 -2.78
CA SER A 18 25.16 -16.46 -3.28
C SER A 18 24.69 -16.75 -4.71
N VAL A 19 25.48 -16.39 -5.70
CA VAL A 19 25.23 -16.78 -7.10
C VAL A 19 25.87 -18.15 -7.31
N THR A 20 25.06 -19.19 -7.41
CA THR A 20 25.49 -20.49 -7.96
C THR A 20 25.29 -20.44 -9.48
N ALA A 21 26.38 -20.36 -10.22
CA ALA A 21 26.32 -20.48 -11.68
C ALA A 21 26.23 -21.96 -12.04
N PHE A 22 25.12 -22.37 -12.67
CA PHE A 22 25.01 -23.65 -13.32
C PHE A 22 25.26 -23.45 -14.82
N ALA A 23 26.24 -24.17 -15.38
CA ALA A 23 26.45 -24.22 -16.80
C ALA A 23 25.62 -25.40 -17.37
N ALA A 24 24.91 -25.18 -18.47
CA ALA A 24 24.26 -26.23 -19.24
C ALA A 24 24.99 -26.42 -20.56
N ASP A 25 25.34 -27.67 -20.89
CA ASP A 25 25.95 -28.02 -22.15
C ASP A 25 24.86 -28.28 -23.18
N TYR A 26 24.97 -27.66 -24.36
CA TYR A 26 24.04 -27.81 -25.47
C TYR A 26 24.75 -28.47 -26.64
N ASP A 27 24.19 -29.60 -27.10
CA ASP A 27 24.70 -30.39 -28.21
C ASP A 27 23.95 -30.20 -29.53
N THR A 28 22.88 -29.39 -29.52
CA THR A 28 22.03 -29.13 -30.69
C THR A 28 21.99 -27.64 -31.04
N ALA A 29 21.88 -27.35 -32.35
CA ALA A 29 21.64 -26.00 -32.83
C ALA A 29 20.23 -25.49 -32.46
N GLY A 30 20.06 -24.17 -32.36
CA GLY A 30 18.80 -23.48 -32.05
C GLY A 30 18.98 -22.49 -30.90
N ASP A 31 17.91 -21.75 -30.63
CA ASP A 31 17.91 -20.74 -29.55
C ASP A 31 18.06 -21.39 -28.18
N LYS A 32 18.95 -20.87 -27.38
CA LYS A 32 19.23 -21.34 -26.00
C LYS A 32 18.98 -20.21 -25.02
N GLY A 33 18.23 -20.51 -23.97
CA GLY A 33 17.91 -19.55 -22.91
C GLY A 33 18.90 -19.60 -21.76
N MET A 34 19.19 -18.43 -21.19
CA MET A 34 19.90 -18.29 -19.93
C MET A 34 19.02 -17.49 -18.96
N THR A 35 18.86 -17.99 -17.73
CA THR A 35 18.19 -17.23 -16.69
C THR A 35 19.12 -16.17 -16.13
N VAL A 36 18.69 -14.92 -16.15
CA VAL A 36 19.40 -13.80 -15.52
C VAL A 36 18.62 -13.35 -14.29
N THR A 37 19.25 -13.39 -13.13
CA THR A 37 18.64 -13.02 -11.85
C THR A 37 19.39 -11.83 -11.23
N TYR A 38 18.62 -10.83 -10.77
CA TYR A 38 19.12 -9.73 -9.96
C TYR A 38 18.18 -9.53 -8.77
N SER A 39 18.75 -9.44 -7.56
CA SER A 39 17.97 -9.27 -6.33
C SER A 39 18.25 -7.93 -5.69
N VAL A 40 17.20 -7.23 -5.27
CA VAL A 40 17.26 -5.97 -4.54
C VAL A 40 16.65 -6.17 -3.17
N ALA A 41 17.40 -5.92 -2.11
CA ALA A 41 16.87 -5.95 -0.75
C ALA A 41 16.05 -4.69 -0.46
N PRO A 42 14.96 -4.77 0.35
CA PRO A 42 14.27 -3.60 0.87
C PRO A 42 15.21 -2.68 1.64
N ALA A 43 15.06 -1.37 1.42
CA ALA A 43 15.85 -0.33 2.10
C ALA A 43 15.06 0.95 2.23
N TYR A 44 15.21 1.67 3.34
CA TYR A 44 14.70 3.03 3.55
C TYR A 44 15.38 3.65 4.76
N THR A 45 15.36 4.98 4.83
CA THR A 45 15.79 5.76 6.01
C THR A 45 14.65 6.68 6.42
N VAL A 46 14.25 6.60 7.69
CA VAL A 46 13.28 7.54 8.29
C VAL A 46 14.00 8.42 9.30
N THR A 47 13.81 9.72 9.18
CA THR A 47 14.36 10.71 10.12
C THR A 47 13.24 11.33 10.93
N ILE A 48 13.30 11.19 12.25
CA ILE A 48 12.39 11.77 13.22
C ILE A 48 13.23 12.62 14.19
N PRO A 49 12.89 13.89 14.45
CA PRO A 49 13.56 14.70 15.45
C PRO A 49 13.47 14.07 16.84
N THR A 50 14.55 14.15 17.63
CA THR A 50 14.60 13.58 18.98
C THR A 50 13.92 14.47 20.02
N ASP A 51 13.91 15.78 19.77
CA ASP A 51 13.37 16.77 20.69
C ASP A 51 12.56 17.81 19.90
N VAL A 52 11.43 18.20 20.45
CA VAL A 52 10.61 19.28 19.94
C VAL A 52 10.14 20.16 21.10
N THR A 53 10.11 21.47 20.89
CA THR A 53 9.48 22.41 21.83
C THR A 53 8.10 22.75 21.31
N ILE A 54 7.09 22.65 22.16
CA ILE A 54 5.71 23.04 21.81
C ILE A 54 5.60 24.56 21.93
N ASP A 55 5.89 25.24 20.84
CA ASP A 55 5.90 26.72 20.73
C ASP A 55 5.14 27.20 19.48
N GLY A 56 4.34 26.33 18.89
CA GLY A 56 3.60 26.58 17.64
C GLY A 56 4.45 26.41 16.38
N ASN A 57 5.75 26.14 16.50
CA ASN A 57 6.60 25.84 15.36
C ASN A 57 6.42 24.40 14.90
N SER A 58 6.62 24.20 13.59
CA SER A 58 6.57 22.87 12.97
C SER A 58 7.94 22.23 12.97
N THR A 59 7.95 20.89 13.00
CA THR A 59 9.12 20.06 12.71
C THR A 59 8.85 19.20 11.47
N THR A 60 9.88 18.55 10.95
CA THR A 60 9.76 17.70 9.76
C THR A 60 10.13 16.26 10.07
N ILE A 61 9.28 15.34 9.66
CA ILE A 61 9.56 13.90 9.57
C ILE A 61 9.81 13.59 8.11
N SER A 62 10.86 12.84 7.79
CA SER A 62 11.19 12.46 6.41
C SER A 62 11.46 10.96 6.27
N ALA A 63 11.20 10.45 5.07
CA ALA A 63 11.66 9.14 4.63
C ALA A 63 12.36 9.28 3.29
N GLU A 64 13.50 8.59 3.13
CA GLU A 64 14.36 8.69 1.97
C GLU A 64 14.85 7.31 1.52
N GLY A 65 15.19 7.20 0.22
CA GLY A 65 15.75 5.99 -0.36
C GLY A 65 14.80 4.78 -0.28
N VAL A 66 13.50 5.01 -0.29
CA VAL A 66 12.51 3.95 -0.12
C VAL A 66 12.54 2.97 -1.28
N VAL A 67 12.88 1.73 -0.97
CA VAL A 67 12.85 0.56 -1.85
C VAL A 67 12.18 -0.56 -1.05
N VAL A 68 10.97 -0.91 -1.42
CA VAL A 68 10.18 -2.00 -0.83
C VAL A 68 9.54 -2.81 -1.96
N GLU A 69 8.91 -3.93 -1.64
CA GLU A 69 8.25 -4.78 -2.60
C GLU A 69 7.11 -4.03 -3.32
N LYS A 70 6.81 -4.45 -4.55
CA LYS A 70 5.68 -3.91 -5.33
C LYS A 70 4.38 -4.05 -4.53
N GLY A 71 3.58 -2.98 -4.49
CA GLY A 71 2.33 -2.95 -3.72
C GLY A 71 2.50 -2.67 -2.22
N LYS A 72 3.71 -2.27 -1.79
CA LYS A 72 3.97 -1.85 -0.40
C LYS A 72 4.48 -0.41 -0.34
N TYR A 73 4.33 0.20 0.85
CA TYR A 73 4.83 1.53 1.14
C TYR A 73 5.39 1.62 2.56
N VAL A 74 6.22 2.62 2.82
CA VAL A 74 6.71 2.95 4.17
C VAL A 74 5.73 3.91 4.83
N SER A 75 5.25 3.54 6.01
CA SER A 75 4.34 4.32 6.85
C SER A 75 5.05 4.76 8.10
N VAL A 76 4.86 6.04 8.49
CA VAL A 76 5.18 6.55 9.82
C VAL A 76 3.88 7.01 10.46
N SER A 77 3.54 6.49 11.62
CA SER A 77 2.32 6.84 12.37
C SER A 77 2.65 7.16 13.82
N LEU A 78 1.76 7.87 14.50
CA LEU A 78 1.80 7.87 15.97
C LEU A 78 1.51 6.47 16.48
N ALA A 79 2.14 6.08 17.59
CA ALA A 79 1.82 4.82 18.24
C ALA A 79 0.36 4.80 18.71
N ALA A 80 -0.25 3.61 18.70
CA ALA A 80 -1.65 3.45 19.11
C ALA A 80 -1.88 3.70 20.60
N ASP A 81 -0.82 3.64 21.40
CA ASP A 81 -0.80 3.89 22.84
C ASP A 81 -0.21 5.26 23.23
N ASN A 82 -0.09 6.18 22.24
CA ASN A 82 0.34 7.55 22.53
C ASN A 82 -0.71 8.25 23.39
N ASP A 83 -0.30 8.75 24.59
CA ASP A 83 -1.21 9.31 25.59
C ASP A 83 -1.47 10.82 25.46
N PHE A 84 -0.73 11.50 24.59
CA PHE A 84 -0.83 12.95 24.36
C PHE A 84 -0.69 13.82 25.62
N THR A 85 0.05 13.35 26.61
CA THR A 85 0.22 14.04 27.90
C THR A 85 1.63 14.57 28.08
N VAL A 86 1.75 15.78 28.58
CA VAL A 86 2.98 16.36 29.11
C VAL A 86 2.75 16.77 30.55
N ALA A 87 3.75 16.55 31.43
CA ALA A 87 3.62 16.82 32.86
C ALA A 87 4.83 17.58 33.41
N THR A 88 4.61 18.34 34.49
CA THR A 88 5.69 18.92 35.33
C THR A 88 6.24 17.86 36.30
N ALA A 89 7.41 18.15 36.89
CA ALA A 89 7.99 17.31 37.95
C ALA A 89 7.07 17.18 39.19
N GLU A 90 6.20 18.15 39.42
CA GLU A 90 5.24 18.19 40.52
C GLU A 90 3.88 17.54 40.17
N GLY A 91 3.76 16.98 38.95
CA GLY A 91 2.59 16.23 38.52
C GLY A 91 1.44 17.08 37.97
N ALA A 92 1.67 18.34 37.58
CA ALA A 92 0.69 19.10 36.82
C ALA A 92 0.72 18.62 35.35
N GLU A 93 -0.43 18.29 34.78
CA GLU A 93 -0.56 17.70 33.46
C GLU A 93 -1.26 18.62 32.47
N LEU A 94 -0.86 18.54 31.21
CA LEU A 94 -1.52 19.16 30.04
C LEU A 94 -1.60 18.15 28.90
N THR A 95 -2.65 18.25 28.13
CA THR A 95 -2.80 17.46 26.90
C THR A 95 -2.26 18.26 25.72
N TYR A 96 -1.44 17.62 24.88
CA TYR A 96 -1.01 18.18 23.61
C TYR A 96 -1.76 17.57 22.43
N THR A 97 -1.79 18.28 21.31
CA THR A 97 -2.32 17.83 20.03
C THR A 97 -1.19 17.68 19.03
N VAL A 98 -1.41 16.84 18.03
CA VAL A 98 -0.48 16.64 16.89
C VAL A 98 -1.23 16.89 15.61
N THR A 99 -0.65 17.70 14.73
CA THR A 99 -1.12 17.80 13.33
C THR A 99 -0.01 17.39 12.39
N ALA A 100 -0.37 16.77 11.27
CA ALA A 100 0.54 16.48 10.17
C ALA A 100 0.00 17.10 8.89
N ASN A 101 0.82 17.90 8.22
CA ASN A 101 0.44 18.66 7.03
C ASN A 101 -0.87 19.46 7.22
N GLY A 102 -1.12 19.95 8.44
CA GLY A 102 -2.30 20.73 8.81
C GLY A 102 -3.55 19.91 9.19
N ALA A 103 -3.51 18.60 9.18
CA ALA A 103 -4.60 17.73 9.61
C ALA A 103 -4.30 17.12 10.99
N ASP A 104 -5.33 17.00 11.84
CA ASP A 104 -5.20 16.40 13.17
C ASP A 104 -4.85 14.92 13.07
N VAL A 105 -3.94 14.47 13.94
CA VAL A 105 -3.50 13.07 14.01
C VAL A 105 -3.83 12.49 15.39
N ALA A 106 -4.67 11.48 15.41
CA ALA A 106 -4.98 10.69 16.60
C ALA A 106 -3.94 9.58 16.84
N ALA A 107 -4.02 8.91 17.98
CA ALA A 107 -3.22 7.72 18.27
C ALA A 107 -3.44 6.65 17.20
N GLY A 108 -2.36 6.05 16.71
CA GLY A 108 -2.36 5.14 15.56
C GLY A 108 -2.48 5.82 14.20
N GLY A 109 -2.73 7.15 14.16
CA GLY A 109 -2.89 7.90 12.91
C GLY A 109 -1.60 8.01 12.10
N GLU A 110 -1.73 7.92 10.77
CA GLU A 110 -0.60 8.02 9.85
C GLU A 110 -0.18 9.49 9.66
N ILE A 111 1.13 9.72 9.74
CA ILE A 111 1.77 11.03 9.57
C ILE A 111 2.41 11.15 8.20
N LEU A 112 3.08 10.09 7.76
CA LEU A 112 3.81 10.06 6.50
C LEU A 112 3.64 8.68 5.84
N ALA A 113 3.27 8.68 4.57
CA ALA A 113 3.26 7.51 3.70
C ALA A 113 4.17 7.77 2.50
N VAL A 114 5.10 6.85 2.20
CA VAL A 114 5.97 6.92 1.03
C VAL A 114 5.88 5.64 0.22
N ASN A 115 5.17 5.74 -0.91
CA ASN A 115 5.03 4.66 -1.87
C ASN A 115 6.11 4.83 -2.96
N PRO A 116 6.99 3.84 -3.19
CA PRO A 116 8.03 3.92 -4.22
C PRO A 116 7.50 4.13 -5.65
N ALA A 117 6.24 3.79 -5.91
CA ALA A 117 5.61 4.05 -7.21
C ALA A 117 5.42 5.54 -7.48
N ASP A 118 5.21 6.35 -6.42
CA ASP A 118 5.00 7.79 -6.49
C ASP A 118 6.30 8.57 -6.28
N GLY A 119 7.33 7.92 -5.73
CA GLY A 119 8.64 8.49 -5.44
C GLY A 119 9.31 7.80 -4.26
N LYS A 120 10.64 7.92 -4.17
CA LYS A 120 11.44 7.25 -3.13
C LYS A 120 11.72 8.13 -1.92
N THR A 121 11.10 9.29 -1.84
CA THR A 121 11.27 10.26 -0.75
C THR A 121 9.93 10.87 -0.39
N GLY A 122 9.77 11.21 0.88
CA GLY A 122 8.59 11.93 1.37
C GLY A 122 8.90 12.69 2.64
N THR A 123 8.11 13.73 2.90
CA THR A 123 8.22 14.55 4.09
C THR A 123 6.83 14.88 4.63
N ALA A 124 6.73 14.99 5.95
CA ALA A 124 5.55 15.51 6.62
C ALA A 124 5.95 16.65 7.56
N THR A 125 5.21 17.75 7.51
CA THR A 125 5.33 18.84 8.47
C THR A 125 4.45 18.52 9.66
N VAL A 126 5.05 18.39 10.86
CA VAL A 126 4.37 18.02 12.09
C VAL A 126 4.41 19.19 13.05
N THR A 127 3.25 19.54 13.63
CA THR A 127 3.13 20.58 14.63
C THR A 127 2.50 20.01 15.90
N PHE A 128 3.08 20.37 17.03
CA PHE A 128 2.55 20.06 18.36
C PHE A 128 1.90 21.30 18.95
N GLY A 129 0.71 21.15 19.51
CA GLY A 129 -0.05 22.25 20.09
C GLY A 129 -0.51 21.95 21.51
N ILE A 130 -0.65 23.00 22.33
CA ILE A 130 -1.26 22.97 23.67
C ILE A 130 -2.39 24.00 23.70
N ASP A 131 -3.48 23.65 24.38
CA ASP A 131 -4.52 24.61 24.71
C ASP A 131 -4.05 25.47 25.91
N GLU A 132 -3.52 26.65 25.61
CA GLU A 132 -2.99 27.56 26.62
C GLU A 132 -4.03 27.98 27.68
N THR A 133 -5.33 27.92 27.37
CA THR A 133 -6.40 28.25 28.30
C THR A 133 -6.52 27.25 29.46
N LYS A 134 -5.92 26.08 29.33
CA LYS A 134 -5.89 25.03 30.37
C LYS A 134 -4.69 25.08 31.25
N ILE A 135 -3.73 25.98 31.01
CA ILE A 135 -2.53 26.12 31.84
C ILE A 135 -2.92 26.76 33.19
N GLN A 136 -2.78 26.00 34.27
CA GLN A 136 -3.07 26.44 35.64
C GLN A 136 -1.81 26.70 36.45
N TYR A 137 -0.71 26.05 36.12
CA TYR A 137 0.54 26.10 36.89
C TYR A 137 1.72 26.44 36.02
N ALA A 138 2.62 27.28 36.55
CA ALA A 138 3.91 27.54 35.90
C ALA A 138 4.84 26.33 36.06
N GLY A 139 5.65 26.02 35.07
CA GLY A 139 6.61 24.93 35.12
C GLY A 139 7.08 24.50 33.74
N THR A 140 8.01 23.54 33.71
CA THR A 140 8.42 22.88 32.48
C THR A 140 7.64 21.57 32.33
N TYR A 141 6.79 21.50 31.33
CA TYR A 141 6.01 20.32 31.00
C TYR A 141 6.81 19.46 30.01
N THR A 142 6.98 18.20 30.32
CA THR A 142 7.69 17.23 29.48
C THR A 142 6.85 15.97 29.24
N GLY A 143 6.97 15.37 28.09
CA GLY A 143 6.29 14.15 27.71
C GLY A 143 6.94 13.52 26.49
N SER A 144 6.29 12.55 25.90
CA SER A 144 6.81 11.83 24.72
C SER A 144 5.75 11.70 23.66
N ALA A 145 6.15 11.82 22.41
CA ALA A 145 5.38 11.36 21.26
C ALA A 145 6.10 10.12 20.70
N ILE A 146 5.38 9.01 20.61
CA ILE A 146 5.91 7.72 20.16
C ILE A 146 5.50 7.51 18.72
N PHE A 147 6.45 7.12 17.88
CA PHE A 147 6.23 6.88 16.46
C PHE A 147 6.44 5.40 16.12
N THR A 148 5.58 4.87 15.25
CA THR A 148 5.69 3.54 14.67
C THR A 148 6.07 3.65 13.20
N ILE A 149 7.14 2.98 12.80
CA ILE A 149 7.58 2.87 11.41
C ILE A 149 7.25 1.46 10.94
N ALA A 150 6.54 1.33 9.82
CA ALA A 150 6.15 0.04 9.28
C ALA A 150 6.16 0.04 7.75
N VAL A 151 6.39 -1.14 7.16
CA VAL A 151 6.09 -1.39 5.75
C VAL A 151 4.69 -2.00 5.69
N LYS A 152 3.79 -1.34 4.97
CA LYS A 152 2.38 -1.73 4.85
C LYS A 152 2.03 -2.03 3.40
N ASP A 153 0.97 -2.80 3.20
CA ASP A 153 0.37 -2.96 1.88
C ASP A 153 -0.34 -1.66 1.46
N VAL A 154 -0.17 -1.26 0.20
CA VAL A 154 -0.93 -0.13 -0.37
C VAL A 154 -2.41 -0.50 -0.33
N PRO A 155 -3.28 0.34 0.26
CA PRO A 155 -4.70 0.08 0.26
C PRO A 155 -5.22 -0.08 -1.17
N LYS A 156 -5.94 -1.16 -1.42
CA LYS A 156 -6.54 -1.42 -2.72
C LYS A 156 -7.91 -0.77 -2.79
N THR A 157 -8.17 -0.05 -3.86
CA THR A 157 -9.51 0.47 -4.16
C THR A 157 -10.39 -0.68 -4.60
N ILE A 158 -11.56 -0.81 -3.98
CA ILE A 158 -12.57 -1.77 -4.41
C ILE A 158 -13.54 -1.07 -5.36
N ILE A 159 -13.71 -1.63 -6.53
CA ILE A 159 -14.66 -1.19 -7.55
C ILE A 159 -15.85 -2.13 -7.59
N ASN A 160 -17.02 -1.59 -7.95
CA ASN A 160 -18.22 -2.38 -8.20
C ASN A 160 -18.47 -2.48 -9.71
N PHE A 161 -19.00 -3.62 -10.14
CA PHE A 161 -19.48 -3.87 -11.51
C PHE A 161 -20.65 -4.86 -11.45
N THR A 162 -21.38 -5.04 -12.55
CA THR A 162 -22.49 -5.99 -12.60
C THR A 162 -22.24 -7.07 -13.64
N ILE A 163 -22.81 -8.25 -13.40
CA ILE A 163 -22.96 -9.31 -14.39
C ILE A 163 -24.44 -9.71 -14.38
N GLY A 164 -25.17 -9.30 -15.42
CA GLY A 164 -26.62 -9.39 -15.41
C GLY A 164 -27.25 -8.55 -14.32
N GLU A 165 -28.03 -9.15 -13.44
CA GLU A 165 -28.70 -8.45 -12.32
C GLU A 165 -27.85 -8.41 -11.04
N ASP A 166 -26.74 -9.15 -10.98
CA ASP A 166 -25.91 -9.29 -9.79
C ASP A 166 -24.77 -8.26 -9.77
N THR A 167 -24.52 -7.69 -8.57
CA THR A 167 -23.42 -6.77 -8.33
C THR A 167 -22.23 -7.51 -7.72
N TYR A 168 -21.06 -7.30 -8.28
CA TYR A 168 -19.79 -7.89 -7.85
C TYR A 168 -18.79 -6.81 -7.48
N GLN A 169 -17.72 -7.23 -6.81
CA GLN A 169 -16.61 -6.37 -6.43
C GLN A 169 -15.30 -6.94 -6.95
N ALA A 170 -14.41 -6.04 -7.35
CA ALA A 170 -13.03 -6.36 -7.70
C ALA A 170 -12.10 -5.29 -7.14
N GLU A 171 -10.81 -5.62 -7.05
CA GLU A 171 -9.77 -4.62 -6.82
C GLU A 171 -9.56 -3.81 -8.11
N GLU A 172 -9.42 -2.50 -8.01
CA GLU A 172 -9.11 -1.64 -9.15
C GLU A 172 -7.85 -2.12 -9.86
N GLY A 173 -7.93 -2.26 -11.18
CA GLY A 173 -6.83 -2.77 -12.01
C GLY A 173 -6.75 -4.30 -12.10
N MET A 174 -7.64 -5.05 -11.45
CA MET A 174 -7.72 -6.50 -11.56
C MET A 174 -8.22 -6.91 -12.94
N THR A 175 -7.57 -7.87 -13.54
CA THR A 175 -8.03 -8.47 -14.81
C THR A 175 -9.14 -9.47 -14.56
N TRP A 176 -9.88 -9.82 -15.63
CA TRP A 176 -10.91 -10.85 -15.56
C TRP A 176 -10.36 -12.20 -15.17
N ALA A 177 -9.17 -12.57 -15.67
CA ALA A 177 -8.51 -13.81 -15.28
C ALA A 177 -8.26 -13.87 -13.76
N GLU A 178 -7.67 -12.82 -13.20
CA GLU A 178 -7.37 -12.72 -11.75
C GLU A 178 -8.66 -12.74 -10.91
N TRP A 179 -9.70 -12.05 -11.37
CA TRP A 179 -10.98 -12.00 -10.64
C TRP A 179 -11.66 -13.37 -10.63
N VAL A 180 -11.74 -14.04 -11.78
CA VAL A 180 -12.34 -15.39 -11.88
C VAL A 180 -11.58 -16.38 -11.01
N GLU A 181 -10.24 -16.34 -11.02
CA GLU A 181 -9.43 -17.19 -10.16
C GLU A 181 -9.71 -16.94 -8.68
N SER A 182 -9.89 -15.68 -8.27
CA SER A 182 -10.15 -15.31 -6.87
C SER A 182 -11.58 -15.60 -6.43
N ALA A 183 -12.58 -15.35 -7.28
CA ALA A 183 -14.00 -15.45 -6.95
C ALA A 183 -14.55 -16.87 -7.06
N TYR A 184 -14.02 -17.66 -8.02
CA TYR A 184 -14.44 -19.03 -8.27
C TYR A 184 -13.41 -20.06 -7.84
N ASN A 185 -12.63 -19.77 -6.82
CA ASN A 185 -11.53 -20.60 -6.29
C ASN A 185 -11.97 -22.02 -5.82
N ASN A 186 -13.24 -22.35 -5.93
CA ASN A 186 -13.85 -23.64 -5.59
C ASN A 186 -14.17 -24.49 -6.83
N GLY A 187 -13.43 -24.37 -7.92
CA GLY A 187 -13.58 -25.24 -9.09
C GLY A 187 -13.89 -24.52 -10.40
N GLY A 188 -13.89 -23.20 -10.42
CA GLY A 188 -13.92 -22.46 -11.68
C GLY A 188 -12.57 -22.51 -12.38
N PHE A 189 -12.58 -22.52 -13.71
CA PHE A 189 -11.39 -22.29 -14.51
C PHE A 189 -11.75 -21.44 -15.74
N TYR A 190 -10.74 -20.93 -16.43
CA TYR A 190 -10.92 -20.19 -17.67
C TYR A 190 -9.91 -20.65 -18.72
N SER A 191 -10.29 -20.49 -19.99
CA SER A 191 -9.38 -20.63 -21.11
C SER A 191 -8.95 -19.25 -21.58
N ALA A 192 -7.69 -18.91 -21.38
CA ALA A 192 -7.14 -17.60 -21.79
C ALA A 192 -7.23 -17.37 -23.32
N SER A 193 -7.23 -18.44 -24.12
CA SER A 193 -7.30 -18.35 -25.59
C SER A 193 -8.72 -18.15 -26.11
N GLU A 194 -9.75 -18.50 -25.34
CA GLU A 194 -11.14 -18.52 -25.79
C GLU A 194 -12.05 -17.59 -24.97
N SER A 195 -11.52 -16.97 -23.91
CA SER A 195 -12.27 -16.15 -22.96
C SER A 195 -13.50 -16.87 -22.39
N VAL A 196 -13.38 -18.17 -22.19
CA VAL A 196 -14.43 -19.05 -21.68
C VAL A 196 -14.18 -19.32 -20.20
N TYR A 197 -15.22 -19.18 -19.42
CA TYR A 197 -15.22 -19.39 -17.97
C TYR A 197 -16.09 -20.59 -17.63
N TRP A 198 -15.70 -21.33 -16.59
CA TRP A 198 -16.52 -22.36 -15.98
C TRP A 198 -16.77 -22.02 -14.51
N GLY A 199 -18.00 -22.00 -14.11
CA GLY A 199 -18.41 -21.76 -12.75
C GLY A 199 -19.85 -22.19 -12.54
N GLU A 200 -20.21 -22.55 -11.29
CA GLU A 200 -21.56 -22.99 -10.93
C GLU A 200 -22.10 -24.18 -11.77
N GLY A 201 -21.20 -24.97 -12.38
CA GLY A 201 -21.56 -26.13 -13.20
C GLY A 201 -21.88 -25.80 -14.66
N PHE A 202 -21.66 -24.57 -15.11
CA PHE A 202 -21.92 -24.12 -16.47
C PHE A 202 -20.68 -23.50 -17.12
N TRP A 203 -20.57 -23.67 -18.43
CA TRP A 203 -19.63 -22.90 -19.23
C TRP A 203 -20.30 -21.60 -19.67
N PHE A 204 -19.59 -20.49 -19.56
CA PHE A 204 -20.10 -19.20 -19.99
C PHE A 204 -18.98 -18.31 -20.53
N ILE A 205 -19.38 -17.32 -21.30
CA ILE A 205 -18.54 -16.20 -21.71
C ILE A 205 -19.13 -14.91 -21.18
N LEU A 206 -18.26 -13.94 -20.90
CA LEU A 206 -18.67 -12.59 -20.52
C LEU A 206 -18.67 -11.69 -21.75
N CYS A 207 -19.69 -10.88 -21.86
CA CYS A 207 -19.89 -9.94 -22.95
C CYS A 207 -20.15 -8.54 -22.40
N ASN A 208 -19.71 -7.52 -23.12
CA ASN A 208 -19.99 -6.14 -22.79
C ASN A 208 -21.47 -5.82 -23.03
N TYR A 209 -22.13 -5.24 -22.04
CA TYR A 209 -23.55 -4.89 -22.15
C TYR A 209 -23.82 -3.92 -23.32
N GLY A 210 -24.88 -4.17 -24.07
CA GLY A 210 -25.28 -3.33 -25.20
C GLY A 210 -24.45 -3.52 -26.48
N LYS A 211 -23.47 -4.42 -26.46
CA LYS A 211 -22.72 -4.82 -27.67
C LYS A 211 -23.34 -6.03 -28.34
N THR A 212 -22.99 -6.26 -29.60
CA THR A 212 -23.47 -7.39 -30.39
C THR A 212 -22.28 -8.27 -30.82
N PRO A 213 -22.48 -9.55 -31.15
CA PRO A 213 -21.39 -10.46 -31.55
C PRO A 213 -20.55 -9.99 -32.73
N THR A 214 -20.98 -8.95 -33.46
CA THR A 214 -20.24 -8.36 -34.59
C THR A 214 -19.37 -7.18 -34.16
N ASP A 215 -19.47 -6.73 -32.93
CA ASP A 215 -18.63 -5.65 -32.41
C ASP A 215 -17.27 -6.23 -31.97
N ASP A 216 -16.16 -5.54 -32.25
CA ASP A 216 -14.79 -5.97 -31.91
C ASP A 216 -14.58 -6.15 -30.41
N ASP A 217 -15.34 -5.42 -29.59
CA ASP A 217 -15.29 -5.43 -28.12
C ASP A 217 -16.48 -6.14 -27.46
N TYR A 218 -17.17 -7.02 -28.19
CA TYR A 218 -18.30 -7.77 -27.65
C TYR A 218 -17.89 -8.72 -26.54
N TYR A 219 -16.89 -9.53 -26.79
CA TYR A 219 -16.38 -10.49 -25.81
C TYR A 219 -15.36 -9.85 -24.85
N VAL A 220 -15.53 -10.13 -23.58
CA VAL A 220 -14.54 -9.74 -22.56
C VAL A 220 -13.34 -10.66 -22.66
N ASN A 221 -12.16 -10.08 -22.86
CA ASN A 221 -10.91 -10.85 -22.86
C ASN A 221 -10.43 -11.08 -21.41
N THR A 222 -9.84 -12.24 -21.14
CA THR A 222 -9.28 -12.58 -19.82
C THR A 222 -8.20 -11.59 -19.33
N ALA A 223 -7.48 -10.96 -20.25
CA ALA A 223 -6.45 -9.97 -19.95
C ALA A 223 -7.01 -8.55 -19.78
N ASP A 224 -8.29 -8.31 -20.08
CA ASP A 224 -8.89 -7.00 -19.90
C ASP A 224 -9.05 -6.66 -18.41
N VAL A 225 -8.83 -5.39 -18.08
CA VAL A 225 -9.04 -4.87 -16.72
C VAL A 225 -10.52 -4.59 -16.52
N ILE A 226 -11.07 -5.06 -15.39
CA ILE A 226 -12.46 -4.83 -14.99
C ILE A 226 -12.67 -3.33 -14.78
N GLN A 227 -13.72 -2.79 -15.37
CA GLN A 227 -14.06 -1.37 -15.29
C GLN A 227 -15.10 -1.12 -14.19
N ALA A 228 -14.89 -0.05 -13.41
CA ALA A 228 -15.83 0.38 -12.38
C ALA A 228 -17.17 0.82 -13.01
N ASN A 229 -18.28 0.50 -12.32
CA ASN A 229 -19.65 0.89 -12.70
C ASN A 229 -20.02 0.45 -14.14
N THR A 230 -19.52 -0.70 -14.56
CA THR A 230 -19.78 -1.26 -15.89
C THR A 230 -20.69 -2.47 -15.76
N ASP A 231 -21.59 -2.60 -16.70
CA ASP A 231 -22.51 -3.73 -16.80
C ASP A 231 -21.96 -4.75 -17.81
N TYR A 232 -21.93 -6.00 -17.41
CA TYR A 232 -21.53 -7.13 -18.25
C TYR A 232 -22.67 -8.15 -18.35
N VAL A 233 -22.66 -8.98 -19.36
CA VAL A 233 -23.65 -10.02 -19.61
C VAL A 233 -22.95 -11.37 -19.65
N ARG A 234 -23.50 -12.34 -18.92
CA ARG A 234 -23.10 -13.73 -18.97
C ARG A 234 -23.91 -14.46 -20.05
N VAL A 235 -23.23 -15.07 -21.00
CA VAL A 235 -23.85 -15.92 -22.02
C VAL A 235 -23.43 -17.36 -21.74
N GLU A 236 -24.41 -18.20 -21.36
CA GLU A 236 -24.18 -19.62 -21.12
C GLU A 236 -23.96 -20.36 -22.44
N LEU A 237 -22.92 -21.21 -22.47
CA LEU A 237 -22.66 -22.07 -23.59
C LEU A 237 -23.48 -23.36 -23.41
N SER A 238 -24.41 -23.63 -24.33
CA SER A 238 -25.11 -24.92 -24.37
C SER A 238 -24.13 -26.01 -24.76
N GLU A 239 -24.07 -27.09 -24.00
CA GLU A 239 -23.43 -28.31 -24.47
C GLU A 239 -24.16 -28.74 -25.77
N GLY A 240 -23.42 -28.73 -26.89
CA GLY A 240 -23.90 -29.16 -28.20
C GLY A 240 -23.90 -30.70 -28.33
#